data_27e3901d3c9484b0f69f165c988952f2
#
_entry.id   27e3901d3c9484b0f69f165c988952f2
#
_cell.length_a   1.000
_cell.length_b   1.000
_cell.length_c   1.000
_cell.angle_alpha   90.00
_cell.angle_beta   90.00
_cell.angle_gamma   90.00
#
_symmetry.space_group_name_H-M   'P 1'
#
loop_
_entity.id
_entity.type
_entity.pdbx_description
1 polymer ?
#
loop_
_entity_poly.entity_id
_entity_poly.type
_entity_poly.pdbx_seq_one_letter_code
_entity_poly.pdbx_strand_id
1 'polypeptide(L)'
;MSDTRPTDRETACFEAGIKFGSLYHQFAGTPVSPGSADSLATAMEAAIENQPHCDEVVVDVHEDRLREELADGPADYTELTGKFVDVDIYIDYEGIFVHAHMRMTEGYPLMDVVEVRE
;
A
#
# COMPACT_ATOMS: atom_id res chain seq x y z
N MET A 1 -10.17 38.07 1.40
CA MET A 1 -9.43 37.14 2.30
C MET A 1 -9.45 35.79 1.69
N SER A 2 -8.31 35.16 1.60
CA SER A 2 -8.21 33.79 1.06
C SER A 2 -8.68 32.78 2.08
N ASP A 3 -9.41 31.77 1.63
CA ASP A 3 -9.74 30.62 2.44
C ASP A 3 -8.53 29.68 2.45
N THR A 4 -7.99 29.40 3.62
CA THR A 4 -6.82 28.54 3.80
C THR A 4 -7.16 27.14 4.24
N ARG A 5 -8.45 26.82 4.36
CA ARG A 5 -8.87 25.47 4.72
C ARG A 5 -8.64 24.52 3.53
N PRO A 6 -8.31 23.24 3.79
CA PRO A 6 -8.14 22.29 2.69
C PRO A 6 -9.46 22.06 1.96
N THR A 7 -9.35 21.82 0.67
CA THR A 7 -10.49 21.37 -0.15
C THR A 7 -10.77 19.89 0.14
N ASP A 8 -11.94 19.41 -0.30
CA ASP A 8 -12.24 17.98 -0.20
C ASP A 8 -11.26 17.14 -1.01
N ARG A 9 -10.81 17.64 -2.16
CA ARG A 9 -9.80 16.95 -2.97
C ARG A 9 -8.47 16.81 -2.25
N GLU A 10 -8.05 17.88 -1.59
CA GLU A 10 -6.82 17.84 -0.80
C GLU A 10 -6.93 16.89 0.37
N THR A 11 -8.05 16.92 1.09
CA THR A 11 -8.29 16.00 2.21
C THR A 11 -8.35 14.55 1.73
N ALA A 12 -9.00 14.29 0.60
CA ALA A 12 -9.06 12.93 0.03
C ALA A 12 -7.65 12.39 -0.29
N CYS A 13 -6.78 13.21 -0.84
CA CYS A 13 -5.38 12.82 -1.09
C CYS A 13 -4.63 12.55 0.20
N PHE A 14 -4.86 13.37 1.23
CA PHE A 14 -4.26 13.17 2.55
C PHE A 14 -4.72 11.85 3.17
N GLU A 15 -6.01 11.52 3.03
CA GLU A 15 -6.55 10.23 3.47
C GLU A 15 -5.84 9.05 2.81
N ALA A 16 -5.55 9.14 1.52
CA ALA A 16 -4.79 8.10 0.82
C ALA A 16 -3.40 7.94 1.45
N GLY A 17 -2.72 9.04 1.75
CA GLY A 17 -1.42 9.02 2.41
C GLY A 17 -1.45 8.40 3.79
N ILE A 18 -2.50 8.68 4.57
CA ILE A 18 -2.70 8.06 5.89
C ILE A 18 -2.78 6.54 5.76
N LYS A 19 -3.56 6.05 4.79
CA LYS A 19 -3.71 4.60 4.58
C LYS A 19 -2.39 3.95 4.20
N PHE A 20 -1.59 4.58 3.34
CA PHE A 20 -0.27 4.07 3.00
C PHE A 20 0.66 4.05 4.21
N GLY A 21 0.71 5.13 4.98
CA GLY A 21 1.51 5.19 6.18
C GLY A 21 1.13 4.11 7.17
N SER A 22 -0.17 3.92 7.37
CA SER A 22 -0.73 2.90 8.24
C SER A 22 -0.35 1.48 7.78
N LEU A 23 -0.52 1.18 6.50
CA LEU A 23 -0.19 -0.11 5.92
C LEU A 23 1.29 -0.42 6.06
N TYR A 24 2.13 0.51 5.65
CA TYR A 24 3.58 0.32 5.68
C TYR A 24 4.09 0.16 7.11
N HIS A 25 3.61 1.00 8.02
CA HIS A 25 4.00 0.94 9.43
C HIS A 25 3.60 -0.38 10.09
N GLN A 26 2.41 -0.88 9.78
CA GLN A 26 1.91 -2.12 10.41
C GLN A 26 2.59 -3.37 9.87
N PHE A 27 2.91 -3.41 8.59
CA PHE A 27 3.31 -4.66 7.93
C PHE A 27 4.77 -4.72 7.48
N ALA A 28 5.48 -3.60 7.35
CA ALA A 28 6.90 -3.62 7.04
C ALA A 28 7.65 -4.39 8.13
N GLY A 29 8.52 -5.30 7.72
CA GLY A 29 9.26 -6.15 8.64
C GLY A 29 8.55 -7.46 9.01
N THR A 30 7.31 -7.66 8.58
CA THR A 30 6.60 -8.93 8.82
C THR A 30 7.35 -10.08 8.15
N PRO A 31 7.61 -11.19 8.85
CA PRO A 31 8.19 -12.37 8.22
C PRO A 31 7.27 -12.89 7.10
N VAL A 32 7.83 -13.11 5.94
CA VAL A 32 7.09 -13.55 4.76
C VAL A 32 7.91 -14.56 3.96
N SER A 33 7.23 -15.54 3.42
CA SER A 33 7.79 -16.55 2.53
C SER A 33 6.96 -16.62 1.25
N PRO A 34 7.46 -17.26 0.19
CA PRO A 34 6.63 -17.45 -0.99
C PRO A 34 5.29 -18.14 -0.67
N GLY A 35 5.30 -19.10 0.26
CA GLY A 35 4.09 -19.81 0.64
C GLY A 35 3.08 -19.01 1.46
N SER A 36 3.50 -17.93 2.12
CA SER A 36 2.61 -17.09 2.92
C SER A 36 2.27 -15.75 2.23
N ALA A 37 2.79 -15.51 1.02
CA ALA A 37 2.63 -14.24 0.32
C ALA A 37 1.16 -13.87 0.12
N ASP A 38 0.34 -14.79 -0.38
CA ASP A 38 -1.06 -14.52 -0.68
C ASP A 38 -1.89 -14.27 0.59
N SER A 39 -1.67 -15.04 1.65
CA SER A 39 -2.41 -14.84 2.89
C SER A 39 -2.03 -13.53 3.57
N LEU A 40 -0.76 -13.13 3.49
CA LEU A 40 -0.32 -11.84 4.00
C LEU A 40 -0.96 -10.69 3.20
N ALA A 41 -0.97 -10.79 1.87
CA ALA A 41 -1.61 -9.79 1.01
C ALA A 41 -3.09 -9.62 1.38
N THR A 42 -3.82 -10.71 1.56
CA THR A 42 -5.23 -10.68 1.95
C THR A 42 -5.42 -10.02 3.32
N ALA A 43 -4.56 -10.33 4.28
CA ALA A 43 -4.62 -9.72 5.61
C ALA A 43 -4.35 -8.21 5.57
N MET A 44 -3.39 -7.79 4.75
CA MET A 44 -3.07 -6.37 4.57
C MET A 44 -4.25 -5.62 3.97
N GLU A 45 -4.88 -6.18 2.93
CA GLU A 45 -6.07 -5.61 2.29
C GLU A 45 -7.19 -5.43 3.30
N ALA A 46 -7.53 -6.49 4.02
CA ALA A 46 -8.62 -6.47 5.00
C ALA A 46 -8.38 -5.47 6.12
N ALA A 47 -7.14 -5.40 6.62
CA ALA A 47 -6.80 -4.51 7.72
C ALA A 47 -7.00 -3.04 7.35
N ILE A 48 -6.56 -2.64 6.16
CA ILE A 48 -6.64 -1.24 5.73
C ILE A 48 -8.05 -0.88 5.26
N GLU A 49 -8.76 -1.81 4.64
CA GLU A 49 -10.15 -1.59 4.22
C GLU A 49 -11.09 -1.32 5.40
N ASN A 50 -10.71 -1.68 6.62
CA ASN A 50 -11.47 -1.35 7.82
C ASN A 50 -11.41 0.14 8.17
N GLN A 51 -10.49 0.90 7.61
CA GLN A 51 -10.33 2.32 7.96
C GLN A 51 -11.36 3.19 7.22
N PRO A 52 -11.73 4.34 7.83
CA PRO A 52 -12.71 5.24 7.21
C PRO A 52 -12.26 5.70 5.81
N HIS A 53 -13.23 5.86 4.91
CA HIS A 53 -13.04 6.38 3.55
C HIS A 53 -12.23 5.47 2.63
N CYS A 54 -11.85 4.28 3.08
CA CYS A 54 -11.13 3.32 2.25
C CYS A 54 -12.14 2.45 1.50
N ASP A 55 -12.16 2.58 0.18
CA ASP A 55 -13.10 1.86 -0.68
C ASP A 55 -12.57 0.47 -1.02
N GLU A 56 -11.30 0.41 -1.44
CA GLU A 56 -10.67 -0.85 -1.80
C GLU A 56 -9.15 -0.75 -1.62
N VAL A 57 -8.54 -1.87 -1.24
CA VAL A 57 -7.08 -2.02 -1.20
C VAL A 57 -6.72 -3.28 -1.99
N VAL A 58 -5.77 -3.15 -2.91
CA VAL A 58 -5.25 -4.29 -3.67
C VAL A 58 -3.77 -4.42 -3.35
N VAL A 59 -3.38 -5.55 -2.80
CA VAL A 59 -1.99 -5.83 -2.41
C VAL A 59 -1.51 -7.05 -3.19
N ASP A 60 -0.36 -6.89 -3.84
CA ASP A 60 0.32 -7.97 -4.54
C ASP A 60 1.69 -8.18 -3.88
N VAL A 61 1.84 -9.26 -3.12
CA VAL A 61 3.13 -9.67 -2.57
C VAL A 61 3.77 -10.62 -3.59
N HIS A 62 4.92 -10.22 -4.11
CA HIS A 62 5.55 -10.87 -5.27
C HIS A 62 6.32 -12.14 -4.88
N GLU A 63 5.72 -13.29 -5.11
CA GLU A 63 6.36 -14.58 -4.83
C GLU A 63 7.69 -14.74 -5.57
N ASP A 64 7.75 -14.30 -6.83
CA ASP A 64 8.96 -14.43 -7.64
C ASP A 64 10.14 -13.67 -7.05
N ARG A 65 9.89 -12.44 -6.59
CA ARG A 65 10.92 -11.62 -5.96
C ARG A 65 11.38 -12.21 -4.63
N LEU A 66 10.45 -12.80 -3.88
CA LEU A 66 10.77 -13.51 -2.65
C LEU A 66 11.64 -14.74 -2.93
N ARG A 67 11.30 -15.52 -3.96
CA ARG A 67 12.09 -16.69 -4.35
C ARG A 67 13.51 -16.31 -4.75
N GLU A 68 13.66 -15.23 -5.51
CA GLU A 68 14.97 -14.70 -5.89
C GLU A 68 15.80 -14.31 -4.67
N GLU A 69 15.17 -13.61 -3.73
CA GLU A 69 15.86 -13.16 -2.50
C GLU A 69 16.34 -14.32 -1.65
N LEU A 70 15.61 -15.42 -1.63
CA LEU A 70 15.89 -16.57 -0.78
C LEU A 70 16.73 -17.65 -1.47
N ALA A 71 16.98 -17.53 -2.79
CA ALA A 71 17.58 -18.59 -3.59
C ALA A 71 18.99 -18.97 -3.17
N ASP A 72 19.80 -18.01 -2.74
CA ASP A 72 21.23 -18.20 -2.48
C ASP A 72 21.58 -18.41 -1.01
N GLY A 73 20.56 -18.54 -0.15
CA GLY A 73 20.78 -18.66 1.28
C GLY A 73 20.01 -19.81 1.90
N PRO A 74 20.27 -20.09 3.20
CA PRO A 74 19.59 -21.15 3.91
C PRO A 74 18.21 -20.77 4.45
N ALA A 75 17.84 -19.49 4.44
CA ALA A 75 16.58 -19.02 5.00
C ALA A 75 15.39 -19.35 4.11
N ASP A 76 14.26 -19.65 4.74
CA ASP A 76 12.99 -19.95 4.07
C ASP A 76 12.05 -18.74 4.04
N TYR A 77 12.42 -17.66 4.72
CA TYR A 77 11.63 -16.44 4.79
C TYR A 77 12.52 -15.20 4.86
N THR A 78 11.94 -14.06 4.60
CA THR A 78 12.59 -12.75 4.78
C THR A 78 11.60 -11.77 5.38
N GLU A 79 12.03 -10.55 5.62
CA GLU A 79 11.14 -9.50 6.11
C GLU A 79 10.47 -8.78 4.94
N LEU A 80 9.19 -8.48 5.07
CA LEU A 80 8.44 -7.72 4.08
C LEU A 80 8.99 -6.30 3.99
N THR A 81 9.35 -5.89 2.79
CA THR A 81 9.74 -4.51 2.47
C THR A 81 9.04 -4.11 1.17
N GLY A 82 9.13 -2.83 0.81
CA GLY A 82 8.56 -2.34 -0.45
C GLY A 82 9.09 -3.03 -1.70
N LYS A 83 10.24 -3.70 -1.60
CA LYS A 83 10.83 -4.47 -2.71
C LYS A 83 9.94 -5.62 -3.16
N PHE A 84 9.11 -6.17 -2.26
CA PHE A 84 8.33 -7.39 -2.52
C PHE A 84 6.84 -7.12 -2.69
N VAL A 85 6.39 -5.89 -2.63
CA VAL A 85 4.96 -5.61 -2.59
C VAL A 85 4.58 -4.40 -3.44
N ASP A 86 3.54 -4.57 -4.25
CA ASP A 86 2.84 -3.48 -4.92
C ASP A 86 1.50 -3.27 -4.22
N VAL A 87 1.08 -2.01 -4.09
CA VAL A 87 -0.16 -1.67 -3.41
C VAL A 87 -0.92 -0.64 -4.21
N ASP A 88 -2.23 -0.85 -4.34
CA ASP A 88 -3.18 0.15 -4.85
C ASP A 88 -4.21 0.41 -3.77
N ILE A 89 -4.48 1.69 -3.49
CA ILE A 89 -5.48 2.11 -2.52
C ILE A 89 -6.47 3.04 -3.21
N TYR A 90 -7.76 2.77 -2.98
CA TYR A 90 -8.87 3.54 -3.54
C TYR A 90 -9.64 4.18 -2.40
N ILE A 91 -9.76 5.50 -2.45
CA ILE A 91 -10.41 6.32 -1.42
C ILE A 91 -11.69 6.92 -1.99
N ASP A 92 -12.74 6.96 -1.17
CA ASP A 92 -13.94 7.73 -1.42
C ASP A 92 -14.14 8.66 -0.22
N TYR A 93 -13.86 9.93 -0.42
CA TYR A 93 -14.05 10.96 0.59
C TYR A 93 -14.99 12.03 0.06
N GLU A 94 -16.18 12.12 0.63
CA GLU A 94 -17.18 13.13 0.26
C GLU A 94 -17.45 13.17 -1.25
N GLY A 95 -17.47 11.99 -1.90
CA GLY A 95 -17.69 11.89 -3.34
C GLY A 95 -16.45 12.12 -4.18
N ILE A 96 -15.31 12.41 -3.57
CA ILE A 96 -14.02 12.53 -4.25
C ILE A 96 -13.35 11.17 -4.25
N PHE A 97 -13.02 10.65 -5.43
CA PHE A 97 -12.31 9.38 -5.58
C PHE A 97 -10.83 9.61 -5.80
N VAL A 98 -10.01 8.92 -5.04
CA VAL A 98 -8.56 8.97 -5.20
C VAL A 98 -8.04 7.55 -5.37
N HIS A 99 -7.26 7.36 -6.43
CA HIS A 99 -6.45 6.16 -6.60
C HIS A 99 -5.00 6.53 -6.34
N ALA A 100 -4.38 5.88 -5.38
CA ALA A 100 -2.97 6.02 -5.09
C ALA A 100 -2.31 4.65 -5.13
N HIS A 101 -1.02 4.61 -5.44
CA HIS A 101 -0.31 3.34 -5.49
C HIS A 101 1.11 3.45 -4.93
N MET A 102 1.68 2.30 -4.61
CA MET A 102 3.08 2.15 -4.27
C MET A 102 3.72 1.17 -5.25
N ARG A 103 4.80 1.61 -5.90
CA ARG A 103 5.57 0.81 -6.86
C ARG A 103 7.06 1.05 -6.65
N MET A 104 7.86 0.01 -6.84
CA MET A 104 9.31 0.21 -6.86
C MET A 104 9.69 1.07 -8.05
N THR A 105 10.36 2.18 -7.77
CA THR A 105 10.83 3.12 -8.79
C THR A 105 12.28 3.45 -8.47
N GLU A 106 13.19 3.03 -9.34
CA GLU A 106 14.63 3.26 -9.16
C GLU A 106 15.14 2.82 -7.77
N GLY A 107 14.68 1.65 -7.33
CA GLY A 107 15.11 1.08 -6.05
C GLY A 107 14.39 1.61 -4.82
N TYR A 108 13.37 2.45 -5.00
CA TYR A 108 12.60 3.05 -3.91
C TYR A 108 11.11 2.70 -4.03
N PRO A 109 10.45 2.31 -2.93
CA PRO A 109 9.00 2.04 -2.96
C PRO A 109 8.24 3.37 -2.95
N LEU A 110 8.04 3.93 -4.13
CA LEU A 110 7.44 5.25 -4.30
C LEU A 110 5.92 5.18 -4.20
N MET A 111 5.36 6.03 -3.35
CA MET A 111 3.92 6.21 -3.18
C MET A 111 3.47 7.44 -3.96
N ASP A 112 2.51 7.26 -4.86
CA ASP A 112 2.01 8.31 -5.75
C ASP A 112 0.50 8.35 -5.79
N VAL A 113 -0.05 9.54 -5.98
CA VAL A 113 -1.44 9.70 -6.38
C VAL A 113 -1.52 9.53 -7.89
N VAL A 114 -2.33 8.59 -8.35
CA VAL A 114 -2.50 8.26 -9.77
C VAL A 114 -3.62 9.06 -10.38
N GLU A 115 -4.74 9.18 -9.67
CA GLU A 115 -5.94 9.83 -10.19
C GLU A 115 -6.74 10.44 -9.05
N VAL A 116 -7.28 11.63 -9.29
CA VAL A 116 -8.26 12.28 -8.40
C VAL A 116 -9.45 12.68 -9.28
N ARG A 117 -10.65 12.23 -8.93
CA ARG A 117 -11.85 12.56 -9.69
C ARG A 117 -13.08 12.68 -8.80
N GLU A 118 -14.06 13.37 -9.31
CA GLU A 118 -15.37 13.53 -8.67
C GLU A 118 -16.40 12.57 -9.23
#